data_5fab0dde76e5abcc8a3d1f249561c0f5
#
_entry.id   5fab0dde76e5abcc8a3d1f249561c0f5
#
_cell.length_a   1.000
_cell.length_b   1.000
_cell.length_c   1.000
_cell.angle_alpha   90.00
_cell.angle_beta   90.00
_cell.angle_gamma   90.00
#
_symmetry.space_group_name_H-M   'P 1'
#
loop_
_entity.id
_entity.type
_entity.pdbx_description
1 polymer ?
#
loop_
_entity_poly.entity_id
_entity_poly.type
_entity_poly.pdbx_seq_one_letter_code
_entity_poly.pdbx_strand_id
1 'polypeptide(L)'
;MRASGILMGISSIPSKYGIGCFSKEAYDFVDQLEKAGQQYWQILPLGPTGYGDSPYQSVSTFAGNPYFIDLEELIKKELLTKEECEACDWGGSESYVDYEKMYLSRYKLLRKAYEKADLKTNPDYAEFLKEEKGWLQDYCLFMAIKNEQKGICWIDWPEELKDRHSKAVKEAEKELAEEIEFYRFQQYCFTTQWRKLKAYANKKGISIIGDVPIYVALDSSDAWANPEMLQFDEDYDPKAVAGCPPDAFSATGQLWGNPLYDWKALKKDGYGWWVQRMTHCLELYDVVRIDHFRGFDEYYAIPYGDKTAERGKWEKGPGMDLFHTLDKKIKDLRVIAEDLGFLTESVLEMLKESGYPGMKVLQFAFDGSEDSSYLPYKYDHNCVVYTGTHDNETTKGWLENLQGHDLKFVREYINCYEQPVNDCVWALIRTALSSVADLAVIPIQDYLCLGNEARMNTPSTLGDNWKWRLTANQISETTLYHMREVTRIYGRLAKASEEKETDEIANAEEEERQDNDQNSKIVE
;
A
#
# COMPACT_ATOMS: atom_id res chain seq x y z
N MET A 1 -0.76 -18.06 13.93
CA MET A 1 -0.12 -18.97 12.90
C MET A 1 1.05 -18.20 12.34
N ARG A 2 2.24 -18.82 12.28
CA ARG A 2 3.43 -18.16 11.72
C ARG A 2 3.31 -18.06 10.20
N ALA A 3 3.54 -16.88 9.65
CA ALA A 3 3.45 -16.62 8.21
C ALA A 3 4.52 -15.64 7.75
N SER A 4 4.74 -15.55 6.45
CA SER A 4 5.60 -14.53 5.84
C SER A 4 4.95 -13.93 4.60
N GLY A 5 5.40 -12.72 4.26
CA GLY A 5 4.95 -11.97 3.10
C GLY A 5 6.03 -11.03 2.56
N ILE A 6 5.74 -10.47 1.41
CA ILE A 6 6.60 -9.51 0.72
C ILE A 6 5.91 -8.15 0.67
N LEU A 7 6.67 -7.08 0.96
CA LEU A 7 6.27 -5.71 0.68
C LEU A 7 6.76 -5.30 -0.70
N MET A 8 5.83 -5.01 -1.62
CA MET A 8 6.13 -4.42 -2.92
C MET A 8 4.89 -3.72 -3.50
N GLY A 9 5.01 -2.43 -3.81
CA GLY A 9 3.92 -1.66 -4.44
C GLY A 9 3.61 -2.13 -5.87
N ILE A 10 2.36 -1.97 -6.30
CA ILE A 10 1.94 -2.27 -7.69
C ILE A 10 2.77 -1.46 -8.69
N SER A 11 3.04 -0.17 -8.41
CA SER A 11 3.86 0.69 -9.25
C SER A 11 5.26 0.14 -9.54
N SER A 12 5.77 -0.74 -8.67
CA SER A 12 7.10 -1.36 -8.76
C SER A 12 7.14 -2.64 -9.60
N ILE A 13 6.01 -3.16 -10.07
CA ILE A 13 5.96 -4.31 -10.99
C ILE A 13 6.67 -3.94 -12.31
N PRO A 14 7.46 -4.84 -12.93
CA PRO A 14 8.20 -4.57 -14.17
C PRO A 14 7.30 -4.64 -15.42
N SER A 15 6.12 -4.01 -15.36
CA SER A 15 5.17 -3.97 -16.46
C SER A 15 5.65 -3.07 -17.59
N LYS A 16 5.13 -3.27 -18.79
CA LYS A 16 5.32 -2.36 -19.92
C LYS A 16 4.73 -0.97 -19.64
N TYR A 17 5.07 -0.01 -20.48
CA TYR A 17 4.46 1.32 -20.47
C TYR A 17 4.68 2.13 -19.20
N GLY A 18 5.92 2.09 -18.70
CA GLY A 18 6.49 3.09 -17.77
C GLY A 18 6.18 2.93 -16.29
N ILE A 19 5.20 2.15 -15.90
CA ILE A 19 4.82 1.90 -14.50
C ILE A 19 4.30 0.48 -14.30
N GLY A 20 4.46 -0.06 -13.09
CA GLY A 20 3.80 -1.30 -12.70
C GLY A 20 2.27 -1.18 -12.72
N CYS A 21 1.59 -2.21 -13.22
CA CYS A 21 0.14 -2.26 -13.34
C CYS A 21 -0.38 -3.70 -13.22
N PHE A 22 -1.69 -3.92 -13.39
CA PHE A 22 -2.34 -5.24 -13.27
C PHE A 22 -2.07 -6.13 -14.50
N SER A 23 -0.84 -6.08 -14.98
CA SER A 23 -0.36 -6.76 -16.18
C SER A 23 0.03 -8.22 -15.90
N LYS A 24 0.39 -8.93 -16.97
CA LYS A 24 0.93 -10.30 -16.87
C LYS A 24 2.04 -10.40 -15.82
N GLU A 25 2.93 -9.42 -15.72
CA GLU A 25 4.05 -9.42 -14.78
C GLU A 25 3.57 -9.37 -13.31
N ALA A 26 2.39 -8.79 -13.05
CA ALA A 26 1.78 -8.86 -11.72
C ALA A 26 1.27 -10.28 -11.37
N TYR A 27 0.71 -10.99 -12.35
CA TYR A 27 0.34 -12.40 -12.18
C TYR A 27 1.58 -13.29 -12.04
N ASP A 28 2.63 -13.04 -12.83
CA ASP A 28 3.90 -13.75 -12.71
C ASP A 28 4.54 -13.53 -11.32
N PHE A 29 4.39 -12.32 -10.75
CA PHE A 29 4.86 -12.04 -9.40
C PHE A 29 4.07 -12.83 -8.33
N VAL A 30 2.78 -12.98 -8.49
CA VAL A 30 1.98 -13.87 -7.61
C VAL A 30 2.48 -15.31 -7.69
N ASP A 31 2.80 -15.82 -8.88
CA ASP A 31 3.38 -17.16 -9.06
C ASP A 31 4.77 -17.27 -8.40
N GLN A 32 5.58 -16.21 -8.45
CA GLN A 32 6.87 -16.14 -7.75
C GLN A 32 6.68 -16.16 -6.22
N LEU A 33 5.67 -15.47 -5.68
CA LEU A 33 5.34 -15.51 -4.26
C LEU A 33 4.93 -16.91 -3.79
N GLU A 34 4.06 -17.59 -4.55
CA GLU A 34 3.69 -18.97 -4.29
C GLU A 34 4.93 -19.88 -4.26
N LYS A 35 5.79 -19.78 -5.29
CA LYS A 35 7.03 -20.53 -5.41
C LYS A 35 8.00 -20.25 -4.26
N ALA A 36 8.09 -19.01 -3.80
CA ALA A 36 8.89 -18.60 -2.65
C ALA A 36 8.26 -18.94 -1.29
N GLY A 37 7.10 -19.63 -1.27
CA GLY A 37 6.41 -20.04 -0.04
C GLY A 37 5.81 -18.91 0.77
N GLN A 38 5.55 -17.76 0.14
CA GLN A 38 4.94 -16.61 0.81
C GLN A 38 3.42 -16.77 0.90
N GLN A 39 2.81 -16.16 1.90
CA GLN A 39 1.36 -16.18 2.12
C GLN A 39 0.73 -14.79 2.02
N TYR A 40 1.54 -13.74 2.06
CA TYR A 40 1.06 -12.35 2.01
C TYR A 40 1.84 -11.53 0.99
N TRP A 41 1.11 -10.66 0.31
CA TRP A 41 1.64 -9.58 -0.50
C TRP A 41 1.14 -8.26 0.06
N GLN A 42 2.02 -7.49 0.69
CA GLN A 42 1.72 -6.14 1.14
C GLN A 42 1.99 -5.15 0.01
N ILE A 43 0.99 -4.34 -0.29
CA ILE A 43 1.06 -3.29 -1.31
C ILE A 43 0.91 -1.91 -0.67
N LEU A 44 1.17 -0.87 -1.45
CA LEU A 44 0.92 0.53 -1.07
C LEU A 44 -0.52 0.91 -1.42
N PRO A 45 -1.05 2.06 -0.93
CA PRO A 45 -2.40 2.52 -1.26
C PRO A 45 -2.65 2.55 -2.76
N LEU A 46 -3.84 2.09 -3.18
CA LEU A 46 -4.21 1.96 -4.59
C LEU A 46 -4.88 3.21 -5.18
N GLY A 47 -5.05 4.27 -4.38
CA GLY A 47 -5.74 5.49 -4.80
C GLY A 47 -5.01 6.30 -5.88
N PRO A 48 -5.76 7.13 -6.64
CA PRO A 48 -5.17 8.05 -7.61
C PRO A 48 -4.27 9.06 -6.90
N THR A 49 -3.08 9.27 -7.43
CA THR A 49 -2.11 10.22 -6.86
C THR A 49 -2.33 11.63 -7.38
N GLY A 50 -2.08 12.61 -6.51
CA GLY A 50 -2.03 14.03 -6.86
C GLY A 50 -0.61 14.51 -7.15
N TYR A 51 -0.37 15.80 -6.94
CA TYR A 51 0.96 16.40 -7.04
C TYR A 51 1.91 15.79 -6.01
N GLY A 52 3.12 15.41 -6.45
CA GLY A 52 4.12 14.74 -5.61
C GLY A 52 4.05 13.22 -5.63
N ASP A 53 3.11 12.63 -6.38
CA ASP A 53 2.98 11.20 -6.70
C ASP A 53 2.85 10.26 -5.48
N SER A 54 2.66 10.82 -4.27
CA SER A 54 2.49 10.03 -3.04
C SER A 54 1.17 9.26 -3.04
N PRO A 55 1.17 7.95 -2.86
CA PRO A 55 -0.05 7.17 -2.71
C PRO A 55 -0.81 7.49 -1.41
N TYR A 56 -0.18 8.18 -0.44
CA TYR A 56 -0.78 8.61 0.82
C TYR A 56 -1.50 9.97 0.71
N GLN A 57 -1.35 10.67 -0.42
CA GLN A 57 -2.05 11.93 -0.72
C GLN A 57 -2.97 11.73 -1.94
N SER A 58 -3.94 10.85 -1.78
CA SER A 58 -4.87 10.51 -2.86
C SER A 58 -6.03 11.50 -2.95
N VAL A 59 -6.45 11.79 -4.17
CA VAL A 59 -7.66 12.60 -4.45
C VAL A 59 -8.97 11.86 -4.13
N SER A 60 -8.91 10.60 -3.74
CA SER A 60 -10.02 9.81 -3.22
C SER A 60 -9.53 8.62 -2.41
N THR A 61 -10.21 8.30 -1.31
CA THR A 61 -9.95 7.10 -0.51
C THR A 61 -10.65 5.85 -1.05
N PHE A 62 -11.51 6.00 -2.04
CA PHE A 62 -12.29 4.91 -2.64
C PHE A 62 -11.84 4.57 -4.06
N ALA A 63 -11.47 5.59 -4.85
CA ALA A 63 -11.12 5.40 -6.25
C ALA A 63 -9.78 4.70 -6.43
N GLY A 64 -9.66 3.91 -7.50
CA GLY A 64 -8.41 3.28 -7.90
C GLY A 64 -7.60 4.14 -8.86
N ASN A 65 -6.26 4.01 -8.81
CA ASN A 65 -5.32 4.76 -9.63
C ASN A 65 -5.37 4.28 -11.10
N PRO A 66 -5.73 5.14 -12.06
CA PRO A 66 -5.77 4.78 -13.48
C PRO A 66 -4.43 4.33 -14.06
N TYR A 67 -3.31 4.66 -13.41
CA TYR A 67 -1.99 4.18 -13.82
C TYR A 67 -1.85 2.66 -13.70
N PHE A 68 -2.62 2.01 -12.83
CA PHE A 68 -2.55 0.56 -12.63
C PHE A 68 -3.40 -0.25 -13.62
N ILE A 69 -4.17 0.42 -14.50
CA ILE A 69 -4.92 -0.24 -15.58
C ILE A 69 -3.93 -0.82 -16.59
N ASP A 70 -3.99 -2.13 -16.85
CA ASP A 70 -3.18 -2.77 -17.89
C ASP A 70 -3.69 -2.39 -19.29
N LEU A 71 -2.83 -1.75 -20.08
CA LEU A 71 -3.15 -1.37 -21.46
C LEU A 71 -3.18 -2.57 -22.41
N GLU A 72 -2.44 -3.66 -22.13
CA GLU A 72 -2.49 -4.88 -22.92
C GLU A 72 -3.87 -5.54 -22.86
N GLU A 73 -4.59 -5.44 -21.72
CA GLU A 73 -5.99 -5.88 -21.63
C GLU A 73 -6.93 -5.01 -22.48
N LEU A 74 -6.65 -3.70 -22.61
CA LEU A 74 -7.43 -2.81 -23.49
C LEU A 74 -7.11 -3.08 -24.96
N ILE A 75 -5.89 -3.46 -25.31
CA ILE A 75 -5.50 -3.90 -26.64
C ILE A 75 -6.24 -5.20 -27.01
N LYS A 76 -6.26 -6.20 -26.12
CA LYS A 76 -6.99 -7.47 -26.32
C LYS A 76 -8.49 -7.26 -26.53
N LYS A 77 -9.05 -6.19 -25.96
CA LYS A 77 -10.47 -5.80 -26.13
C LYS A 77 -10.67 -4.90 -27.37
N GLU A 78 -9.67 -4.70 -28.19
CA GLU A 78 -9.69 -3.84 -29.40
C GLU A 78 -10.01 -2.35 -29.10
N LEU A 79 -9.88 -1.91 -27.85
CA LEU A 79 -10.06 -0.52 -27.45
C LEU A 79 -8.82 0.35 -27.73
N LEU A 80 -7.65 -0.27 -27.77
CA LEU A 80 -6.38 0.34 -28.15
C LEU A 80 -5.66 -0.55 -29.17
N THR A 81 -4.68 0.02 -29.86
CA THR A 81 -3.70 -0.77 -30.62
C THR A 81 -2.34 -0.74 -29.96
N LYS A 82 -1.53 -1.74 -30.26
CA LYS A 82 -0.15 -1.81 -29.76
C LYS A 82 0.67 -0.60 -30.22
N GLU A 83 0.50 -0.19 -31.49
CA GLU A 83 1.17 0.94 -32.11
C GLU A 83 0.82 2.27 -31.39
N GLU A 84 -0.46 2.45 -30.97
CA GLU A 84 -0.88 3.62 -30.20
C GLU A 84 -0.16 3.69 -28.85
N CYS A 85 0.02 2.56 -28.18
CA CYS A 85 0.71 2.48 -26.90
C CYS A 85 2.23 2.67 -27.04
N GLU A 86 2.85 2.06 -28.06
CA GLU A 86 4.29 2.16 -28.33
C GLU A 86 4.71 3.55 -28.86
N ALA A 87 3.79 4.30 -29.44
CA ALA A 87 4.06 5.67 -29.92
C ALA A 87 4.11 6.71 -28.78
N CYS A 88 3.75 6.35 -27.56
CA CYS A 88 3.82 7.24 -26.40
C CYS A 88 5.22 7.25 -25.78
N ASP A 89 5.57 8.38 -25.17
CA ASP A 89 6.80 8.51 -24.38
C ASP A 89 6.53 8.04 -22.95
N TRP A 90 7.21 6.99 -22.50
CA TRP A 90 7.06 6.38 -21.18
C TRP A 90 8.24 6.65 -20.24
N GLY A 91 9.16 7.56 -20.64
CA GLY A 91 10.44 7.76 -19.96
C GLY A 91 11.53 6.80 -20.44
N GLY A 92 12.75 7.05 -20.02
CA GLY A 92 13.94 6.31 -20.49
C GLY A 92 14.48 5.26 -19.52
N SER A 93 13.83 5.05 -18.36
CA SER A 93 14.30 4.13 -17.33
C SER A 93 13.37 2.92 -17.17
N GLU A 94 13.96 1.73 -17.08
CA GLU A 94 13.25 0.52 -16.70
C GLU A 94 13.07 0.43 -15.17
N SER A 95 13.95 1.08 -14.40
CA SER A 95 14.01 1.00 -12.95
C SER A 95 13.27 2.13 -12.22
N TYR A 96 12.83 3.16 -12.92
CA TYR A 96 12.17 4.32 -12.33
C TYR A 96 10.99 4.79 -13.17
N VAL A 97 9.91 5.16 -12.47
CA VAL A 97 8.73 5.79 -13.09
C VAL A 97 9.04 7.25 -13.40
N ASP A 98 8.72 7.68 -14.61
CA ASP A 98 8.62 9.08 -14.99
C ASP A 98 7.16 9.52 -14.94
N TYR A 99 6.73 10.09 -13.81
CA TYR A 99 5.33 10.44 -13.58
C TYR A 99 4.81 11.52 -14.52
N GLU A 100 5.64 12.46 -14.98
CA GLU A 100 5.24 13.45 -15.97
C GLU A 100 4.86 12.78 -17.29
N LYS A 101 5.71 11.86 -17.78
CA LYS A 101 5.44 11.08 -19.00
C LYS A 101 4.23 10.16 -18.82
N MET A 102 4.08 9.57 -17.63
CA MET A 102 2.91 8.77 -17.30
C MET A 102 1.63 9.58 -17.41
N TYR A 103 1.58 10.77 -16.80
CA TYR A 103 0.42 11.65 -16.86
C TYR A 103 0.04 12.00 -18.31
N LEU A 104 0.99 12.47 -19.09
CA LEU A 104 0.77 12.90 -20.48
C LEU A 104 0.34 11.76 -21.40
N SER A 105 0.86 10.56 -21.18
CA SER A 105 0.62 9.41 -22.06
C SER A 105 -0.59 8.59 -21.65
N ARG A 106 -0.74 8.27 -20.36
CA ARG A 106 -1.76 7.33 -19.85
C ARG A 106 -3.17 7.86 -20.04
N TYR A 107 -3.45 9.08 -19.64
CA TYR A 107 -4.78 9.66 -19.77
C TYR A 107 -5.21 9.84 -21.23
N LYS A 108 -4.29 10.16 -22.12
CA LYS A 108 -4.54 10.23 -23.56
C LYS A 108 -4.99 8.88 -24.15
N LEU A 109 -4.33 7.79 -23.74
CA LEU A 109 -4.69 6.45 -24.19
C LEU A 109 -6.02 5.98 -23.58
N LEU A 110 -6.24 6.23 -22.29
CA LEU A 110 -7.49 5.88 -21.64
C LEU A 110 -8.69 6.63 -22.27
N ARG A 111 -8.50 7.89 -22.71
CA ARG A 111 -9.53 8.64 -23.45
C ARG A 111 -9.86 7.97 -24.79
N LYS A 112 -8.86 7.57 -25.55
CA LYS A 112 -9.06 6.84 -26.82
C LYS A 112 -9.77 5.50 -26.59
N ALA A 113 -9.44 4.79 -25.52
CA ALA A 113 -10.09 3.53 -25.18
C ALA A 113 -11.56 3.75 -24.82
N TYR A 114 -11.86 4.79 -24.05
CA TYR A 114 -13.22 5.20 -23.69
C TYR A 114 -14.07 5.51 -24.92
N GLU A 115 -13.55 6.28 -25.87
CA GLU A 115 -14.25 6.65 -27.11
C GLU A 115 -14.67 5.44 -27.96
N LYS A 116 -13.96 4.32 -27.84
CA LYS A 116 -14.25 3.06 -28.56
C LYS A 116 -15.10 2.08 -27.72
N ALA A 117 -15.22 2.32 -26.42
CA ALA A 117 -15.89 1.38 -25.52
C ALA A 117 -17.41 1.44 -25.66
N ASP A 118 -18.04 0.28 -25.83
CA ASP A 118 -19.50 0.16 -25.73
C ASP A 118 -19.90 -0.10 -24.26
N LEU A 119 -20.13 0.98 -23.52
CA LEU A 119 -20.54 0.91 -22.12
C LEU A 119 -22.06 0.74 -21.96
N LYS A 120 -22.86 1.21 -22.93
CA LYS A 120 -24.32 1.26 -22.80
C LYS A 120 -24.96 -0.12 -22.82
N THR A 121 -24.39 -1.06 -23.57
CA THR A 121 -24.89 -2.42 -23.70
C THR A 121 -24.16 -3.42 -22.79
N ASN A 122 -23.14 -2.98 -22.03
CA ASN A 122 -22.32 -3.83 -21.18
C ASN A 122 -23.02 -4.09 -19.81
N PRO A 123 -23.50 -5.32 -19.53
CA PRO A 123 -24.18 -5.64 -18.27
C PRO A 123 -23.24 -5.56 -17.06
N ASP A 124 -21.93 -5.91 -17.22
CA ASP A 124 -20.95 -5.85 -16.14
C ASP A 124 -20.68 -4.40 -15.71
N TYR A 125 -20.71 -3.47 -16.68
CA TYR A 125 -20.61 -2.05 -16.39
C TYR A 125 -21.84 -1.53 -15.63
N ALA A 126 -23.05 -1.96 -16.04
CA ALA A 126 -24.27 -1.58 -15.34
C ALA A 126 -24.31 -2.11 -13.90
N GLU A 127 -23.76 -3.31 -13.63
CA GLU A 127 -23.64 -3.87 -12.29
C GLU A 127 -22.62 -3.09 -11.46
N PHE A 128 -21.44 -2.82 -12.02
CA PHE A 128 -20.41 -1.98 -11.38
C PHE A 128 -20.97 -0.62 -10.91
N LEU A 129 -21.77 0.06 -11.74
CA LEU A 129 -22.39 1.33 -11.37
C LEU A 129 -23.34 1.22 -10.16
N LYS A 130 -23.98 0.07 -9.98
CA LYS A 130 -24.85 -0.17 -8.81
C LYS A 130 -24.07 -0.49 -7.56
N GLU A 131 -23.03 -1.32 -7.70
CA GLU A 131 -22.15 -1.70 -6.58
C GLU A 131 -21.45 -0.47 -6.01
N GLU A 132 -20.86 0.36 -6.86
CA GLU A 132 -20.00 1.48 -6.45
C GLU A 132 -20.75 2.82 -6.25
N LYS A 133 -22.10 2.81 -6.29
CA LYS A 133 -22.95 4.02 -6.21
C LYS A 133 -22.68 4.90 -4.98
N GLY A 134 -22.11 4.35 -3.91
CA GLY A 134 -21.92 5.05 -2.64
C GLY A 134 -20.82 6.12 -2.66
N TRP A 135 -19.93 6.09 -3.66
CA TRP A 135 -18.79 7.01 -3.76
C TRP A 135 -18.50 7.45 -5.20
N LEU A 136 -18.76 6.57 -6.16
CA LEU A 136 -18.33 6.73 -7.56
C LEU A 136 -18.82 8.02 -8.20
N GLN A 137 -20.07 8.40 -7.93
CA GLN A 137 -20.67 9.62 -8.51
C GLN A 137 -19.93 10.87 -8.03
N ASP A 138 -19.66 10.97 -6.72
CA ASP A 138 -19.01 12.14 -6.14
C ASP A 138 -17.56 12.25 -6.61
N TYR A 139 -16.84 11.14 -6.68
CA TYR A 139 -15.48 11.10 -7.25
C TYR A 139 -15.44 11.55 -8.72
N CYS A 140 -16.30 10.97 -9.57
CA CYS A 140 -16.28 11.29 -11.00
C CYS A 140 -16.70 12.72 -11.28
N LEU A 141 -17.66 13.25 -10.54
CA LEU A 141 -18.09 14.64 -10.64
C LEU A 141 -17.01 15.60 -10.13
N PHE A 142 -16.39 15.30 -8.98
CA PHE A 142 -15.24 16.06 -8.46
C PHE A 142 -14.13 16.15 -9.51
N MET A 143 -13.73 15.02 -10.09
CA MET A 143 -12.66 14.99 -11.08
C MET A 143 -13.03 15.73 -12.37
N ALA A 144 -14.28 15.66 -12.81
CA ALA A 144 -14.76 16.39 -13.98
C ALA A 144 -14.74 17.91 -13.75
N ILE A 145 -15.22 18.38 -12.59
CA ILE A 145 -15.16 19.81 -12.22
C ILE A 145 -13.69 20.23 -12.06
N LYS A 146 -12.87 19.43 -11.36
CA LYS A 146 -11.44 19.71 -11.16
C LYS A 146 -10.70 19.88 -12.49
N ASN A 147 -11.00 19.03 -13.46
CA ASN A 147 -10.42 19.14 -14.80
C ASN A 147 -10.85 20.45 -15.50
N GLU A 148 -12.14 20.80 -15.44
CA GLU A 148 -12.65 22.08 -15.95
C GLU A 148 -12.00 23.29 -15.25
N GLN A 149 -11.76 23.19 -13.94
CA GLN A 149 -11.07 24.18 -13.13
C GLN A 149 -9.52 24.09 -13.26
N LYS A 150 -9.00 23.41 -14.29
CA LYS A 150 -7.56 23.28 -14.61
C LYS A 150 -6.70 22.71 -13.48
N GLY A 151 -7.28 21.82 -12.68
CA GLY A 151 -6.59 21.10 -11.62
C GLY A 151 -6.36 21.87 -10.33
N ILE A 152 -6.87 23.10 -10.18
CA ILE A 152 -6.74 23.86 -8.91
C ILE A 152 -7.47 23.12 -7.77
N CYS A 153 -7.02 23.37 -6.54
CA CYS A 153 -7.62 22.80 -5.34
C CYS A 153 -9.09 23.25 -5.20
N TRP A 154 -9.97 22.36 -4.73
CA TRP A 154 -11.40 22.67 -4.66
C TRP A 154 -11.75 23.82 -3.69
N ILE A 155 -10.94 24.07 -2.68
CA ILE A 155 -11.12 25.23 -1.79
C ILE A 155 -10.90 26.56 -2.50
N ASP A 156 -10.22 26.56 -3.65
CA ASP A 156 -9.98 27.72 -4.50
C ASP A 156 -10.98 27.80 -5.68
N TRP A 157 -11.97 26.91 -5.78
CA TRP A 157 -13.00 26.97 -6.81
C TRP A 157 -13.95 28.16 -6.59
N PRO A 158 -14.70 28.57 -7.64
CA PRO A 158 -15.83 29.47 -7.45
C PRO A 158 -16.74 29.01 -6.33
N GLU A 159 -17.23 29.94 -5.51
CA GLU A 159 -17.98 29.66 -4.28
C GLU A 159 -19.16 28.70 -4.52
N GLU A 160 -19.88 28.88 -5.64
CA GLU A 160 -21.00 28.05 -6.04
C GLU A 160 -20.64 26.60 -6.41
N LEU A 161 -19.35 26.29 -6.61
CA LEU A 161 -18.87 24.93 -6.89
C LEU A 161 -18.30 24.22 -5.65
N LYS A 162 -18.02 24.94 -4.57
CA LYS A 162 -17.53 24.36 -3.31
C LYS A 162 -18.60 23.57 -2.58
N ASP A 163 -19.88 24.01 -2.64
CA ASP A 163 -21.01 23.26 -2.07
C ASP A 163 -21.48 22.17 -3.02
N ARG A 164 -21.21 20.89 -2.65
CA ARG A 164 -21.61 19.69 -3.39
C ARG A 164 -23.09 19.66 -3.78
N HIS A 165 -23.95 20.29 -2.98
CA HIS A 165 -25.40 20.27 -3.16
C HIS A 165 -25.97 21.50 -3.86
N SER A 166 -25.12 22.44 -4.25
CA SER A 166 -25.51 23.69 -4.92
C SER A 166 -26.21 23.46 -6.25
N LYS A 167 -26.86 24.52 -6.75
CA LYS A 167 -27.48 24.49 -8.08
C LYS A 167 -26.41 24.46 -9.17
N ALA A 168 -25.30 25.18 -8.99
CA ALA A 168 -24.20 25.22 -9.96
C ALA A 168 -23.56 23.84 -10.15
N VAL A 169 -23.34 23.07 -9.06
CA VAL A 169 -22.83 21.70 -9.14
C VAL A 169 -23.82 20.78 -9.88
N LYS A 170 -25.13 20.93 -9.67
CA LYS A 170 -26.14 20.16 -10.41
C LYS A 170 -26.21 20.51 -11.90
N GLU A 171 -25.89 21.76 -12.27
CA GLU A 171 -25.75 22.19 -13.66
C GLU A 171 -24.46 21.63 -14.26
N ALA A 172 -23.32 21.75 -13.56
CA ALA A 172 -22.05 21.16 -13.96
C ALA A 172 -22.13 19.64 -14.18
N GLU A 173 -22.87 18.91 -13.34
CA GLU A 173 -23.08 17.47 -13.50
C GLU A 173 -23.72 17.11 -14.85
N LYS A 174 -24.60 17.98 -15.39
CA LYS A 174 -25.22 17.79 -16.69
C LYS A 174 -24.32 18.19 -17.85
N GLU A 175 -23.61 19.31 -17.68
CA GLU A 175 -22.70 19.87 -18.69
C GLU A 175 -21.48 18.99 -18.89
N LEU A 176 -20.97 18.40 -17.80
CA LEU A 176 -19.77 17.54 -17.77
C LEU A 176 -20.10 16.04 -17.85
N ALA A 177 -21.30 15.66 -18.28
CA ALA A 177 -21.77 14.26 -18.27
C ALA A 177 -20.81 13.30 -19.02
N GLU A 178 -20.21 13.74 -20.12
CA GLU A 178 -19.23 12.94 -20.88
C GLU A 178 -17.92 12.76 -20.11
N GLU A 179 -17.44 13.80 -19.44
CA GLU A 179 -16.24 13.74 -18.62
C GLU A 179 -16.44 12.86 -17.39
N ILE A 180 -17.59 12.95 -16.74
CA ILE A 180 -17.99 12.07 -15.63
C ILE A 180 -17.99 10.61 -16.09
N GLU A 181 -18.53 10.32 -17.28
CA GLU A 181 -18.57 8.96 -17.82
C GLU A 181 -17.17 8.43 -18.16
N PHE A 182 -16.26 9.30 -18.59
CA PHE A 182 -14.85 8.93 -18.76
C PHE A 182 -14.17 8.51 -17.45
N TYR A 183 -14.41 9.22 -16.35
CA TYR A 183 -13.89 8.81 -15.05
C TYR A 183 -14.53 7.52 -14.53
N ARG A 184 -15.82 7.31 -14.78
CA ARG A 184 -16.50 6.03 -14.49
C ARG A 184 -15.88 4.87 -15.26
N PHE A 185 -15.59 5.06 -16.55
CA PHE A 185 -14.91 4.07 -17.38
C PHE A 185 -13.54 3.69 -16.81
N GLN A 186 -12.74 4.66 -16.37
CA GLN A 186 -11.46 4.38 -15.73
C GLN A 186 -11.62 3.52 -14.48
N GLN A 187 -12.55 3.86 -13.59
CA GLN A 187 -12.82 3.11 -12.38
C GLN A 187 -13.35 1.70 -12.68
N TYR A 188 -14.19 1.55 -13.69
CA TYR A 188 -14.64 0.23 -14.17
C TYR A 188 -13.47 -0.64 -14.65
N CYS A 189 -12.58 -0.09 -15.45
CA CYS A 189 -11.39 -0.81 -15.91
C CYS A 189 -10.49 -1.21 -14.73
N PHE A 190 -10.21 -0.28 -13.82
CA PHE A 190 -9.41 -0.54 -12.62
C PHE A 190 -10.03 -1.67 -11.77
N THR A 191 -11.29 -1.51 -11.38
CA THR A 191 -11.99 -2.45 -10.49
C THR A 191 -12.06 -3.84 -11.09
N THR A 192 -12.38 -3.93 -12.39
CA THR A 192 -12.47 -5.22 -13.09
C THR A 192 -11.12 -5.94 -13.13
N GLN A 193 -10.04 -5.23 -13.41
CA GLN A 193 -8.70 -5.83 -13.49
C GLN A 193 -8.16 -6.16 -12.10
N TRP A 194 -8.34 -5.29 -11.11
CA TRP A 194 -7.92 -5.53 -9.74
C TRP A 194 -8.62 -6.75 -9.12
N ARG A 195 -9.94 -6.84 -9.24
CA ARG A 195 -10.71 -8.00 -8.75
C ARG A 195 -10.18 -9.32 -9.32
N LYS A 196 -9.79 -9.34 -10.60
CA LYS A 196 -9.18 -10.52 -11.23
C LYS A 196 -7.82 -10.87 -10.64
N LEU A 197 -6.95 -9.90 -10.48
CA LEU A 197 -5.61 -10.12 -9.91
C LEU A 197 -5.70 -10.56 -8.44
N LYS A 198 -6.53 -9.90 -7.61
CA LYS A 198 -6.76 -10.30 -6.22
C LYS A 198 -7.30 -11.73 -6.13
N ALA A 199 -8.33 -12.07 -6.92
CA ALA A 199 -8.88 -13.41 -6.94
C ALA A 199 -7.84 -14.46 -7.37
N TYR A 200 -6.94 -14.13 -8.31
CA TYR A 200 -5.83 -14.99 -8.69
C TYR A 200 -4.86 -15.19 -7.54
N ALA A 201 -4.44 -14.12 -6.85
CA ALA A 201 -3.57 -14.19 -5.69
C ALA A 201 -4.19 -15.06 -4.58
N ASN A 202 -5.46 -14.83 -4.25
CA ASN A 202 -6.17 -15.60 -3.23
C ASN A 202 -6.28 -17.10 -3.61
N LYS A 203 -6.52 -17.42 -4.90
CA LYS A 203 -6.52 -18.81 -5.39
C LYS A 203 -5.17 -19.50 -5.21
N LYS A 204 -4.07 -18.75 -5.27
CA LYS A 204 -2.70 -19.20 -5.02
C LYS A 204 -2.33 -19.24 -3.52
N GLY A 205 -3.28 -18.91 -2.64
CA GLY A 205 -3.04 -18.84 -1.19
C GLY A 205 -2.32 -17.58 -0.73
N ILE A 206 -2.25 -16.55 -1.59
CA ILE A 206 -1.64 -15.25 -1.28
C ILE A 206 -2.74 -14.27 -0.87
N SER A 207 -2.70 -13.78 0.36
CA SER A 207 -3.57 -12.72 0.86
C SER A 207 -2.93 -11.35 0.61
N ILE A 208 -3.75 -10.37 0.21
CA ILE A 208 -3.30 -9.00 -0.03
C ILE A 208 -3.42 -8.18 1.25
N ILE A 209 -2.32 -7.57 1.69
CA ILE A 209 -2.32 -6.54 2.73
C ILE A 209 -2.32 -5.18 2.02
N GLY A 210 -3.42 -4.44 2.15
CA GLY A 210 -3.51 -3.06 1.68
C GLY A 210 -3.09 -2.06 2.74
N ASP A 211 -2.90 -0.81 2.34
CA ASP A 211 -2.47 0.28 3.21
C ASP A 211 -3.45 1.44 3.13
N VAL A 212 -3.83 1.99 4.28
CA VAL A 212 -4.87 3.02 4.39
C VAL A 212 -4.36 4.16 5.26
N PRO A 213 -4.06 5.33 4.67
CA PRO A 213 -3.76 6.53 5.44
C PRO A 213 -4.92 6.90 6.35
N ILE A 214 -4.65 7.28 7.60
CA ILE A 214 -5.72 7.73 8.51
C ILE A 214 -6.48 8.92 7.91
N TYR A 215 -5.78 9.93 7.41
CA TYR A 215 -6.37 11.16 6.91
C TYR A 215 -6.70 11.09 5.42
N VAL A 216 -7.67 11.93 5.01
CA VAL A 216 -7.93 12.24 3.60
C VAL A 216 -7.07 13.41 3.15
N ALA A 217 -6.77 13.52 1.86
CA ALA A 217 -6.14 14.72 1.34
C ALA A 217 -7.13 15.89 1.36
N LEU A 218 -6.61 17.13 1.58
CA LEU A 218 -7.43 18.33 1.50
C LEU A 218 -8.08 18.46 0.12
N ASP A 219 -7.28 18.25 -0.93
CA ASP A 219 -7.74 18.30 -2.31
C ASP A 219 -8.22 16.91 -2.76
N SER A 220 -9.36 16.49 -2.22
CA SER A 220 -9.97 15.19 -2.51
C SER A 220 -11.48 15.26 -2.66
N SER A 221 -12.05 14.30 -3.38
CA SER A 221 -13.49 14.11 -3.48
C SER A 221 -14.13 13.82 -2.13
N ASP A 222 -13.40 13.18 -1.23
CA ASP A 222 -13.86 12.87 0.13
C ASP A 222 -14.09 14.15 0.94
N ALA A 223 -13.12 15.07 0.92
CA ALA A 223 -13.21 16.34 1.62
C ALA A 223 -14.28 17.28 1.02
N TRP A 224 -14.39 17.31 -0.32
CA TRP A 224 -15.37 18.14 -1.03
C TRP A 224 -16.80 17.62 -0.87
N ALA A 225 -17.00 16.30 -0.94
CA ALA A 225 -18.35 15.73 -0.88
C ALA A 225 -18.89 15.58 0.56
N ASN A 226 -18.01 15.54 1.57
CA ASN A 226 -18.37 15.30 2.98
C ASN A 226 -17.65 16.30 3.92
N PRO A 227 -17.72 17.62 3.67
CA PRO A 227 -17.00 18.61 4.46
C PRO A 227 -17.41 18.61 5.94
N GLU A 228 -18.66 18.18 6.25
CA GLU A 228 -19.19 18.10 7.61
C GLU A 228 -18.47 17.06 8.50
N MET A 229 -17.71 16.13 7.92
CA MET A 229 -16.89 15.17 8.67
C MET A 229 -15.54 15.74 9.08
N LEU A 230 -15.20 16.97 8.62
CA LEU A 230 -13.89 17.58 8.78
C LEU A 230 -14.01 18.90 9.57
N GLN A 231 -12.90 19.33 10.16
CA GLN A 231 -12.81 20.58 10.92
C GLN A 231 -12.59 21.77 9.99
N PHE A 232 -13.59 22.09 9.16
CA PHE A 232 -13.60 23.29 8.32
C PHE A 232 -14.31 24.47 9.00
N ASP A 233 -14.00 25.69 8.57
CA ASP A 233 -14.77 26.88 8.88
C ASP A 233 -15.90 27.10 7.85
N GLU A 234 -16.53 28.27 7.86
CA GLU A 234 -17.65 28.62 6.99
C GLU A 234 -17.24 28.80 5.51
N ASP A 235 -15.94 29.08 5.26
CA ASP A 235 -15.36 29.29 3.93
C ASP A 235 -14.70 28.00 3.38
N TYR A 236 -14.84 26.88 4.09
CA TYR A 236 -14.20 25.57 3.81
C TYR A 236 -12.68 25.55 4.03
N ASP A 237 -12.09 26.54 4.71
CA ASP A 237 -10.70 26.48 5.11
C ASP A 237 -10.54 25.54 6.33
N PRO A 238 -9.49 24.68 6.36
CA PRO A 238 -9.21 23.87 7.54
C PRO A 238 -8.91 24.76 8.77
N LYS A 239 -9.53 24.48 9.92
CA LYS A 239 -9.18 25.15 11.19
C LYS A 239 -7.78 24.76 11.65
N ALA A 240 -7.41 23.52 11.41
CA ALA A 240 -6.10 22.95 11.66
C ALA A 240 -5.86 21.77 10.71
N VAL A 241 -4.60 21.38 10.54
CA VAL A 241 -4.17 20.26 9.70
C VAL A 241 -3.32 19.28 10.49
N ALA A 242 -3.25 18.04 9.97
CA ALA A 242 -2.50 16.97 10.57
C ALA A 242 -0.99 17.11 10.38
N GLY A 243 -0.24 16.49 11.29
CA GLY A 243 1.20 16.35 11.23
C GLY A 243 1.75 15.64 12.46
N CYS A 244 3.06 15.76 12.67
CA CYS A 244 3.76 15.28 13.86
C CYS A 244 4.58 16.39 14.51
N PRO A 245 4.75 16.37 15.84
CA PRO A 245 5.57 17.36 16.53
C PRO A 245 7.04 17.25 16.13
N PRO A 246 7.85 18.28 16.43
CA PRO A 246 9.31 18.18 16.37
C PRO A 246 9.83 16.99 17.18
N ASP A 247 10.75 16.25 16.58
CA ASP A 247 11.40 15.08 17.19
C ASP A 247 12.89 14.99 16.79
N ALA A 248 13.54 13.86 17.09
CA ALA A 248 14.93 13.62 16.72
C ALA A 248 15.16 13.50 15.20
N PHE A 249 14.14 13.21 14.42
CA PHE A 249 14.20 13.04 12.96
C PHE A 249 13.86 14.34 12.23
N SER A 250 13.03 15.22 12.81
CA SER A 250 12.63 16.49 12.24
C SER A 250 12.56 17.60 13.30
N ALA A 251 13.53 18.53 13.26
CA ALA A 251 13.61 19.64 14.22
C ALA A 251 12.39 20.59 14.18
N THR A 252 11.65 20.65 13.07
CA THR A 252 10.44 21.46 12.88
C THR A 252 9.16 20.64 12.89
N GLY A 253 9.26 19.33 13.12
CA GLY A 253 8.18 18.38 12.96
C GLY A 253 7.79 18.13 11.51
N GLN A 254 6.70 17.39 11.30
CA GLN A 254 6.17 17.10 9.98
C GLN A 254 4.80 17.76 9.81
N LEU A 255 4.66 18.57 8.77
CA LEU A 255 3.40 19.19 8.35
C LEU A 255 2.83 18.40 7.18
N TRP A 256 1.81 17.58 7.41
CA TRP A 256 1.22 16.74 6.35
C TRP A 256 0.15 17.50 5.54
N GLY A 257 -0.51 18.49 6.13
CA GLY A 257 -1.48 19.35 5.44
C GLY A 257 -2.88 18.73 5.25
N ASN A 258 -3.11 17.50 5.73
CA ASN A 258 -4.41 16.86 5.68
C ASN A 258 -5.39 17.53 6.66
N PRO A 259 -6.67 17.75 6.29
CA PRO A 259 -7.68 18.25 7.21
C PRO A 259 -7.96 17.24 8.32
N LEU A 260 -8.32 17.73 9.50
CA LEU A 260 -8.62 16.91 10.66
C LEU A 260 -10.11 16.53 10.69
N TYR A 261 -10.40 15.31 11.18
CA TYR A 261 -11.78 14.85 11.34
C TYR A 261 -12.50 15.59 12.49
N ASP A 262 -13.75 15.94 12.28
CA ASP A 262 -14.68 16.26 13.37
C ASP A 262 -15.24 14.96 13.97
N TRP A 263 -14.51 14.41 14.91
CA TRP A 263 -14.87 13.14 15.56
C TRP A 263 -16.21 13.20 16.30
N LYS A 264 -16.70 14.40 16.67
CA LYS A 264 -18.01 14.58 17.30
C LYS A 264 -19.14 14.44 16.27
N ALA A 265 -18.96 15.04 15.10
CA ALA A 265 -19.88 14.91 13.98
C ALA A 265 -19.94 13.46 13.49
N LEU A 266 -18.78 12.83 13.27
CA LEU A 266 -18.69 11.43 12.87
C LEU A 266 -19.33 10.47 13.89
N LYS A 267 -19.11 10.67 15.19
CA LYS A 267 -19.75 9.88 16.24
C LYS A 267 -21.26 10.03 16.22
N LYS A 268 -21.77 11.24 16.02
CA LYS A 268 -23.21 11.53 15.95
C LYS A 268 -23.88 10.80 14.78
N ASP A 269 -23.18 10.68 13.65
CA ASP A 269 -23.58 9.90 12.47
C ASP A 269 -23.35 8.38 12.63
N GLY A 270 -22.80 7.94 13.75
CA GLY A 270 -22.46 6.53 13.99
C GLY A 270 -21.31 6.04 13.13
N TYR A 271 -20.37 6.91 12.82
CA TYR A 271 -19.17 6.68 12.01
C TYR A 271 -19.48 6.15 10.61
N GLY A 272 -20.58 6.57 10.00
CA GLY A 272 -21.08 6.04 8.72
C GLY A 272 -20.04 6.04 7.62
N TRP A 273 -19.33 7.16 7.45
CA TRP A 273 -18.26 7.29 6.45
C TRP A 273 -17.08 6.31 6.71
N TRP A 274 -16.65 6.16 7.96
CA TRP A 274 -15.58 5.21 8.32
C TRP A 274 -15.99 3.76 8.09
N VAL A 275 -17.25 3.42 8.39
CA VAL A 275 -17.80 2.09 8.10
C VAL A 275 -17.79 1.83 6.60
N GLN A 276 -18.21 2.79 5.78
CA GLN A 276 -18.18 2.67 4.32
C GLN A 276 -16.74 2.52 3.81
N ARG A 277 -15.81 3.34 4.29
CA ARG A 277 -14.39 3.29 3.92
C ARG A 277 -13.78 1.93 4.21
N MET A 278 -13.94 1.44 5.46
CA MET A 278 -13.35 0.16 5.86
C MET A 278 -14.01 -1.04 5.17
N THR A 279 -15.32 -0.97 4.89
CA THR A 279 -16.02 -1.99 4.09
C THR A 279 -15.44 -2.05 2.68
N HIS A 280 -15.27 -0.90 2.02
CA HIS A 280 -14.66 -0.83 0.70
C HIS A 280 -13.19 -1.33 0.70
N CYS A 281 -12.43 -1.00 1.73
CA CYS A 281 -11.06 -1.52 1.87
C CYS A 281 -11.02 -3.05 1.92
N LEU A 282 -11.98 -3.72 2.56
CA LEU A 282 -12.05 -5.19 2.59
C LEU A 282 -12.47 -5.82 1.25
N GLU A 283 -13.14 -5.06 0.37
CA GLU A 283 -13.36 -5.48 -1.01
C GLU A 283 -12.06 -5.45 -1.81
N LEU A 284 -11.22 -4.43 -1.56
CA LEU A 284 -9.93 -4.27 -2.21
C LEU A 284 -8.85 -5.20 -1.64
N TYR A 285 -8.84 -5.44 -0.33
CA TYR A 285 -7.77 -6.13 0.39
C TYR A 285 -8.31 -7.29 1.25
N ASP A 286 -7.44 -8.17 1.69
CA ASP A 286 -7.77 -9.25 2.65
C ASP A 286 -7.41 -8.86 4.09
N VAL A 287 -6.44 -7.96 4.24
CA VAL A 287 -6.00 -7.35 5.50
C VAL A 287 -5.72 -5.87 5.25
N VAL A 288 -6.05 -5.01 6.18
CA VAL A 288 -5.85 -3.56 6.06
C VAL A 288 -4.81 -3.10 7.07
N ARG A 289 -3.66 -2.58 6.60
CA ARG A 289 -2.76 -1.81 7.46
C ARG A 289 -3.32 -0.40 7.59
N ILE A 290 -3.59 0.02 8.82
CA ILE A 290 -3.98 1.40 9.10
C ILE A 290 -2.73 2.17 9.47
N ASP A 291 -2.39 3.13 8.63
CA ASP A 291 -1.28 4.05 8.81
C ASP A 291 -1.57 5.06 9.92
N HIS A 292 -0.57 5.37 10.75
CA HIS A 292 -0.67 6.30 11.88
C HIS A 292 -1.79 5.98 12.88
N PHE A 293 -1.87 4.71 13.35
CA PHE A 293 -2.91 4.23 14.26
C PHE A 293 -3.03 5.06 15.56
N ARG A 294 -1.92 5.60 16.07
CA ARG A 294 -1.94 6.47 17.25
C ARG A 294 -2.86 7.69 17.11
N GLY A 295 -3.08 8.18 15.88
CA GLY A 295 -3.95 9.33 15.59
C GLY A 295 -5.41 9.14 16.00
N PHE A 296 -5.84 7.90 16.26
CA PHE A 296 -7.16 7.62 16.82
C PHE A 296 -7.21 7.81 18.34
N ASP A 297 -6.10 7.72 19.08
CA ASP A 297 -6.04 8.10 20.49
C ASP A 297 -5.84 9.61 20.64
N GLU A 298 -4.74 10.11 20.10
CA GLU A 298 -4.42 11.53 20.05
C GLU A 298 -3.81 11.89 18.69
N TYR A 299 -4.31 12.94 18.07
CA TYR A 299 -3.80 13.49 16.83
C TYR A 299 -3.15 14.85 17.04
N TYR A 300 -2.14 15.16 16.23
CA TYR A 300 -1.42 16.43 16.34
C TYR A 300 -2.01 17.45 15.39
N ALA A 301 -2.63 18.50 15.96
CA ALA A 301 -3.34 19.55 15.26
C ALA A 301 -2.43 20.79 15.11
N ILE A 302 -2.11 21.13 13.87
CA ILE A 302 -1.26 22.28 13.51
C ILE A 302 -2.17 23.38 12.95
N PRO A 303 -2.10 24.65 13.43
CA PRO A 303 -2.92 25.73 12.88
C PRO A 303 -2.76 25.85 11.36
N TYR A 304 -3.88 25.94 10.64
CA TYR A 304 -3.84 26.10 9.18
C TYR A 304 -3.07 27.36 8.77
N GLY A 305 -2.27 27.27 7.74
CA GLY A 305 -1.39 28.37 7.28
C GLY A 305 0.00 28.41 7.94
N ASP A 306 0.26 27.61 8.98
CA ASP A 306 1.60 27.44 9.53
C ASP A 306 2.51 26.74 8.52
N LYS A 307 3.79 27.07 8.57
CA LYS A 307 4.81 26.48 7.66
C LYS A 307 5.60 25.33 8.29
N THR A 308 5.46 25.15 9.60
CA THR A 308 6.13 24.11 10.39
C THR A 308 5.15 23.54 11.40
N ALA A 309 5.48 22.40 11.98
CA ALA A 309 4.64 21.75 12.99
C ALA A 309 4.90 22.24 14.43
N GLU A 310 5.78 23.22 14.65
CA GLU A 310 6.23 23.64 15.99
C GLU A 310 5.12 24.18 16.90
N ARG A 311 4.04 24.76 16.33
CA ARG A 311 2.93 25.34 17.11
C ARG A 311 1.73 24.42 17.26
N GLY A 312 1.86 23.17 16.80
CA GLY A 312 0.80 22.20 16.93
C GLY A 312 0.55 21.76 18.38
N LYS A 313 -0.55 21.09 18.59
CA LYS A 313 -0.94 20.52 19.90
C LYS A 313 -1.64 19.19 19.73
N TRP A 314 -1.55 18.35 20.75
CA TRP A 314 -2.27 17.10 20.80
C TRP A 314 -3.73 17.32 21.14
N GLU A 315 -4.62 16.65 20.41
CA GLU A 315 -6.06 16.62 20.63
C GLU A 315 -6.56 15.18 20.68
N LYS A 316 -7.61 14.91 21.46
CA LYS A 316 -8.15 13.55 21.64
C LYS A 316 -8.91 13.09 20.40
N GLY A 317 -8.56 11.88 19.97
CA GLY A 317 -9.26 11.13 18.93
C GLY A 317 -10.48 10.38 19.44
N PRO A 318 -11.10 9.53 18.61
CA PRO A 318 -12.30 8.74 18.96
C PRO A 318 -11.98 7.54 19.86
N GLY A 319 -10.71 7.11 19.93
CA GLY A 319 -10.27 5.93 20.66
C GLY A 319 -11.00 4.66 20.23
N MET A 320 -11.23 3.75 21.16
CA MET A 320 -11.92 2.48 20.91
C MET A 320 -13.39 2.60 20.50
N ASP A 321 -14.02 3.75 20.67
CA ASP A 321 -15.43 3.96 20.29
C ASP A 321 -15.65 3.76 18.77
N LEU A 322 -14.69 4.21 17.95
CA LEU A 322 -14.69 3.93 16.50
C LEU A 322 -14.52 2.43 16.22
N PHE A 323 -13.51 1.79 16.80
CA PHE A 323 -13.19 0.38 16.52
C PHE A 323 -14.29 -0.57 16.99
N HIS A 324 -14.88 -0.35 18.17
CA HIS A 324 -16.07 -1.09 18.60
C HIS A 324 -17.25 -0.96 17.63
N THR A 325 -17.39 0.22 16.99
CA THR A 325 -18.43 0.43 15.98
C THR A 325 -18.10 -0.32 14.70
N LEU A 326 -16.85 -0.29 14.25
CA LEU A 326 -16.39 -1.01 13.05
C LEU A 326 -16.55 -2.53 13.24
N ASP A 327 -16.06 -3.09 14.34
CA ASP A 327 -16.17 -4.53 14.66
C ASP A 327 -17.61 -5.02 14.73
N LYS A 328 -18.52 -4.17 15.22
CA LYS A 328 -19.94 -4.49 15.26
C LYS A 328 -20.61 -4.49 13.90
N LYS A 329 -20.17 -3.61 12.99
CA LYS A 329 -20.81 -3.39 11.69
C LYS A 329 -20.15 -4.15 10.54
N ILE A 330 -18.87 -4.46 10.67
CA ILE A 330 -18.07 -5.10 9.62
C ILE A 330 -17.64 -6.48 10.12
N LYS A 331 -18.05 -7.50 9.39
CA LYS A 331 -17.69 -8.87 9.71
C LYS A 331 -16.26 -9.18 9.22
N ASP A 332 -15.50 -9.94 10.03
CA ASP A 332 -14.16 -10.43 9.70
C ASP A 332 -13.15 -9.30 9.35
N LEU A 333 -13.28 -8.13 10.01
CA LEU A 333 -12.35 -7.02 9.86
C LEU A 333 -10.96 -7.43 10.36
N ARG A 334 -9.98 -7.41 9.44
CA ARG A 334 -8.58 -7.74 9.72
C ARG A 334 -7.73 -6.49 9.55
N VAL A 335 -7.14 -6.05 10.65
CA VAL A 335 -6.34 -4.83 10.70
C VAL A 335 -4.94 -5.13 11.20
N ILE A 336 -3.95 -4.46 10.63
CA ILE A 336 -2.61 -4.25 11.18
C ILE A 336 -2.53 -2.78 11.59
N ALA A 337 -2.18 -2.51 12.83
CA ALA A 337 -2.06 -1.15 13.34
C ALA A 337 -0.60 -0.66 13.18
N GLU A 338 -0.39 0.44 12.46
CA GLU A 338 0.91 1.09 12.45
C GLU A 338 1.06 1.90 13.74
N ASP A 339 1.86 1.34 14.66
CA ASP A 339 2.15 1.85 16.01
C ASP A 339 3.63 2.27 16.15
N LEU A 340 4.20 2.81 15.08
CA LEU A 340 5.60 3.24 15.07
C LEU A 340 5.78 4.62 15.74
N GLY A 341 7.02 4.90 16.18
CA GLY A 341 7.38 6.18 16.79
C GLY A 341 7.13 6.23 18.30
N PHE A 342 6.89 7.43 18.84
CA PHE A 342 6.68 7.63 20.27
C PHE A 342 5.25 7.25 20.68
N LEU A 343 5.11 6.23 21.51
CA LEU A 343 3.83 5.73 22.00
C LEU A 343 3.59 6.15 23.44
N THR A 344 2.39 6.65 23.72
CA THR A 344 1.89 6.88 25.07
C THR A 344 1.28 5.61 25.65
N GLU A 345 1.12 5.55 26.97
CA GLU A 345 0.45 4.42 27.65
C GLU A 345 -0.97 4.20 27.09
N SER A 346 -1.73 5.29 26.81
CA SER A 346 -3.08 5.22 26.26
C SER A 346 -3.12 4.61 24.84
N VAL A 347 -2.12 4.85 23.99
CA VAL A 347 -2.01 4.21 22.68
C VAL A 347 -1.75 2.71 22.82
N LEU A 348 -0.86 2.32 23.75
CA LEU A 348 -0.58 0.90 24.01
C LEU A 348 -1.81 0.17 24.58
N GLU A 349 -2.57 0.82 25.46
CA GLU A 349 -3.84 0.29 25.96
C GLU A 349 -4.86 0.13 24.83
N MET A 350 -5.01 1.13 23.95
CA MET A 350 -5.90 1.08 22.79
C MET A 350 -5.50 -0.05 21.83
N LEU A 351 -4.23 -0.22 21.53
CA LEU A 351 -3.74 -1.31 20.71
C LEU A 351 -4.03 -2.68 21.33
N LYS A 352 -3.80 -2.82 22.63
CA LYS A 352 -4.09 -4.05 23.37
C LYS A 352 -5.59 -4.37 23.41
N GLU A 353 -6.43 -3.36 23.63
CA GLU A 353 -7.90 -3.54 23.66
C GLU A 353 -8.44 -3.90 22.28
N SER A 354 -7.92 -3.31 21.20
CA SER A 354 -8.32 -3.63 19.83
C SER A 354 -7.96 -5.08 19.43
N GLY A 355 -6.93 -5.66 20.04
CA GLY A 355 -6.40 -6.96 19.66
C GLY A 355 -5.69 -6.97 18.31
N TYR A 356 -5.50 -5.82 17.66
CA TYR A 356 -4.80 -5.73 16.38
C TYR A 356 -3.29 -5.92 16.55
N PRO A 357 -2.60 -6.62 15.63
CA PRO A 357 -1.16 -6.68 15.64
C PRO A 357 -0.54 -5.31 15.36
N GLY A 358 0.39 -4.89 16.19
CA GLY A 358 1.27 -3.75 15.93
C GLY A 358 2.45 -4.12 15.06
N MET A 359 3.27 -3.14 14.70
CA MET A 359 4.42 -3.31 13.81
C MET A 359 5.75 -3.28 14.59
N LYS A 360 6.71 -4.08 14.13
CA LYS A 360 8.09 -4.10 14.63
C LYS A 360 9.04 -3.96 13.44
N VAL A 361 9.86 -2.90 13.44
CA VAL A 361 10.84 -2.61 12.39
C VAL A 361 12.24 -2.85 12.92
N LEU A 362 12.97 -3.81 12.34
CA LEU A 362 14.31 -4.18 12.84
C LEU A 362 15.30 -3.04 12.77
N GLN A 363 15.25 -2.17 11.76
CA GLN A 363 16.15 -1.02 11.70
C GLN A 363 16.04 -0.11 12.93
N PHE A 364 14.87 -0.04 13.58
CA PHE A 364 14.66 0.74 14.80
C PHE A 364 15.17 0.03 16.08
N ALA A 365 15.57 -1.23 15.97
CA ALA A 365 16.14 -1.96 17.11
C ALA A 365 17.55 -1.52 17.47
N PHE A 366 18.25 -0.87 16.55
CA PHE A 366 19.68 -0.58 16.59
C PHE A 366 19.97 0.92 16.60
N ASP A 367 19.32 1.64 17.50
CA ASP A 367 19.40 3.09 17.70
C ASP A 367 20.44 3.51 18.78
N GLY A 368 21.40 2.63 19.08
CA GLY A 368 22.36 2.82 20.14
C GLY A 368 21.88 2.41 21.54
N SER A 369 20.61 2.00 21.66
CA SER A 369 20.02 1.48 22.90
C SER A 369 20.00 -0.04 22.91
N GLU A 370 20.74 -0.66 23.85
CA GLU A 370 20.69 -2.10 24.07
C GLU A 370 19.36 -2.56 24.70
N ASP A 371 18.43 -1.64 24.97
CA ASP A 371 17.12 -1.89 25.58
C ASP A 371 15.93 -1.51 24.68
N SER A 372 16.15 -1.38 23.38
CA SER A 372 15.11 -1.04 22.41
C SER A 372 13.94 -2.04 22.44
N SER A 373 12.70 -1.55 22.42
CA SER A 373 11.49 -2.38 22.32
C SER A 373 11.33 -3.07 20.95
N TYR A 374 12.16 -2.68 19.99
CA TYR A 374 12.21 -3.30 18.65
C TYR A 374 13.19 -4.48 18.56
N LEU A 375 13.88 -4.84 19.63
CA LEU A 375 14.74 -6.04 19.66
C LEU A 375 13.88 -7.31 19.65
N PRO A 376 14.17 -8.29 18.79
CA PRO A 376 13.31 -9.47 18.58
C PRO A 376 12.96 -10.29 19.81
N TYR A 377 13.82 -10.34 20.80
CA TYR A 377 13.56 -11.08 22.06
C TYR A 377 12.50 -10.41 22.96
N LYS A 378 12.08 -9.17 22.62
CA LYS A 378 11.04 -8.41 23.34
C LYS A 378 9.68 -8.45 22.66
N TYR A 379 9.57 -9.13 21.50
CA TYR A 379 8.32 -9.15 20.77
C TYR A 379 7.25 -10.00 21.45
N ASP A 380 6.00 -9.55 21.36
CA ASP A 380 4.84 -10.40 21.54
C ASP A 380 4.56 -11.18 20.24
N HIS A 381 3.77 -12.27 20.35
CA HIS A 381 3.35 -13.02 19.15
C HIS A 381 2.47 -12.21 18.22
N ASN A 382 1.53 -11.45 18.79
CA ASN A 382 0.56 -10.64 18.03
C ASN A 382 1.21 -9.37 17.46
N CYS A 383 2.17 -9.52 16.57
CA CYS A 383 2.80 -8.39 15.85
C CYS A 383 3.24 -8.81 14.45
N VAL A 384 3.51 -7.80 13.63
CA VAL A 384 4.12 -7.95 12.30
C VAL A 384 5.53 -7.39 12.33
N VAL A 385 6.53 -8.20 11.99
CA VAL A 385 7.92 -7.76 11.93
C VAL A 385 8.34 -7.47 10.49
N TYR A 386 9.09 -6.38 10.33
CA TYR A 386 9.70 -5.92 9.08
C TYR A 386 11.22 -5.78 9.27
N THR A 387 12.00 -5.97 8.21
CA THR A 387 13.40 -5.49 8.20
C THR A 387 13.44 -3.97 8.13
N GLY A 388 12.66 -3.39 7.26
CA GLY A 388 12.31 -1.99 7.07
C GLY A 388 10.96 -1.88 6.36
N THR A 389 10.37 -0.69 6.27
CA THR A 389 9.14 -0.41 5.51
C THR A 389 9.48 0.35 4.22
N HIS A 390 8.45 0.79 3.49
CA HIS A 390 8.62 1.66 2.31
C HIS A 390 9.20 3.06 2.64
N ASP A 391 9.14 3.49 3.90
CA ASP A 391 9.67 4.78 4.37
C ASP A 391 11.12 4.70 4.83
N ASN A 392 11.60 3.49 5.10
CA ASN A 392 12.96 3.26 5.54
C ASN A 392 13.93 3.23 4.34
N GLU A 393 15.23 3.34 4.65
CA GLU A 393 16.27 2.92 3.71
C GLU A 393 16.12 1.42 3.42
N THR A 394 16.61 0.96 2.26
CA THR A 394 16.78 -0.48 2.09
C THR A 394 17.72 -1.00 3.18
N THR A 395 17.55 -2.24 3.61
CA THR A 395 18.39 -2.81 4.69
C THR A 395 19.87 -2.77 4.34
N LYS A 396 20.23 -2.95 3.06
CA LYS A 396 21.60 -2.79 2.60
C LYS A 396 22.09 -1.35 2.71
N GLY A 397 21.32 -0.38 2.18
CA GLY A 397 21.69 1.04 2.23
C GLY A 397 21.82 1.54 3.66
N TRP A 398 20.90 1.13 4.54
CA TRP A 398 20.98 1.42 5.96
C TRP A 398 22.25 0.86 6.62
N LEU A 399 22.61 -0.41 6.38
CA LEU A 399 23.85 -1.00 6.88
C LEU A 399 25.10 -0.28 6.39
N GLU A 400 25.12 0.17 5.13
CA GLU A 400 26.24 0.90 4.53
C GLU A 400 26.38 2.31 5.13
N ASN A 401 25.30 2.91 5.63
CA ASN A 401 25.29 4.23 6.25
C ASN A 401 25.57 4.19 7.77
N LEU A 402 25.38 3.04 8.43
CA LEU A 402 25.68 2.89 9.86
C LEU A 402 27.18 3.02 10.15
N GLN A 403 27.48 3.63 11.28
CA GLN A 403 28.86 3.83 11.73
C GLN A 403 29.02 3.57 13.23
N GLY A 404 30.28 3.44 13.65
CA GLY A 404 30.64 3.41 15.05
C GLY A 404 29.99 2.30 15.88
N HIS A 405 29.36 2.69 16.97
CA HIS A 405 28.72 1.78 17.93
C HIS A 405 27.55 1.00 17.32
N ASP A 406 26.70 1.67 16.58
CA ASP A 406 25.48 1.07 16.04
C ASP A 406 25.80 -0.02 15.01
N LEU A 407 26.72 0.24 14.08
CA LEU A 407 27.19 -0.77 13.14
C LEU A 407 27.82 -1.98 13.86
N LYS A 408 28.62 -1.71 14.90
CA LYS A 408 29.21 -2.77 15.70
C LYS A 408 28.14 -3.60 16.39
N PHE A 409 27.16 -2.97 17.03
CA PHE A 409 26.08 -3.65 17.75
C PHE A 409 25.23 -4.51 16.80
N VAL A 410 24.84 -3.99 15.64
CA VAL A 410 24.13 -4.79 14.62
C VAL A 410 24.92 -6.03 14.25
N ARG A 411 26.20 -5.86 13.88
CA ARG A 411 27.05 -6.97 13.43
C ARG A 411 27.26 -8.03 14.53
N GLU A 412 27.43 -7.61 15.78
CA GLU A 412 27.50 -8.50 16.94
C GLU A 412 26.17 -9.24 17.14
N TYR A 413 25.05 -8.52 17.10
CA TYR A 413 23.72 -9.10 17.31
C TYR A 413 23.36 -10.18 16.28
N ILE A 414 23.66 -9.95 14.99
CA ILE A 414 23.38 -10.91 13.91
C ILE A 414 24.54 -11.89 13.66
N ASN A 415 25.58 -11.87 14.48
CA ASN A 415 26.80 -12.69 14.34
C ASN A 415 27.46 -12.56 12.94
N CYS A 416 27.61 -11.34 12.45
CA CYS A 416 28.07 -11.01 11.09
C CYS A 416 29.22 -10.01 11.13
N TYR A 417 30.36 -10.38 11.74
CA TYR A 417 31.47 -9.48 12.10
C TYR A 417 32.18 -8.89 10.88
N GLU A 418 32.70 -9.76 10.00
CA GLU A 418 33.53 -9.38 8.84
C GLU A 418 32.92 -9.79 7.48
N GLN A 419 31.72 -10.35 7.50
CA GLN A 419 31.04 -10.83 6.30
C GLN A 419 30.66 -9.65 5.39
N PRO A 420 30.53 -9.89 4.07
CA PRO A 420 30.01 -8.91 3.13
C PRO A 420 28.63 -8.38 3.55
N VAL A 421 28.33 -7.14 3.18
CA VAL A 421 27.07 -6.50 3.56
C VAL A 421 25.82 -7.31 3.12
N ASN A 422 25.87 -7.97 1.98
CA ASN A 422 24.77 -8.80 1.51
C ASN A 422 24.48 -9.98 2.46
N ASP A 423 25.52 -10.58 3.06
CA ASP A 423 25.35 -11.65 4.05
C ASP A 423 24.72 -11.11 5.35
N CYS A 424 25.06 -9.86 5.72
CA CYS A 424 24.44 -9.18 6.85
C CYS A 424 22.94 -8.87 6.58
N VAL A 425 22.58 -8.48 5.36
CA VAL A 425 21.18 -8.31 4.95
C VAL A 425 20.40 -9.61 5.13
N TRP A 426 20.93 -10.72 4.61
CA TRP A 426 20.33 -12.04 4.80
C TRP A 426 20.26 -12.49 6.25
N ALA A 427 21.25 -12.12 7.08
CA ALA A 427 21.21 -12.37 8.53
C ALA A 427 20.09 -11.58 9.21
N LEU A 428 19.84 -10.33 8.82
CA LEU A 428 18.70 -9.54 9.32
C LEU A 428 17.35 -10.11 8.86
N ILE A 429 17.23 -10.55 7.60
CA ILE A 429 16.04 -11.26 7.12
C ILE A 429 15.79 -12.52 7.98
N ARG A 430 16.81 -13.32 8.23
CA ARG A 430 16.71 -14.51 9.11
C ARG A 430 16.31 -14.12 10.53
N THR A 431 16.82 -13.02 11.04
CA THR A 431 16.47 -12.50 12.37
C THR A 431 14.98 -12.16 12.45
N ALA A 432 14.43 -11.47 11.44
CA ALA A 432 12.99 -11.20 11.33
C ALA A 432 12.17 -12.50 11.26
N LEU A 433 12.53 -13.42 10.37
CA LEU A 433 11.82 -14.68 10.17
C LEU A 433 11.90 -15.61 11.38
N SER A 434 13.01 -15.59 12.15
CA SER A 434 13.18 -16.41 13.36
C SER A 434 12.43 -15.87 14.58
N SER A 435 12.03 -14.59 14.58
CA SER A 435 11.32 -13.95 15.70
C SER A 435 10.00 -14.66 16.04
N VAL A 436 9.43 -14.36 17.20
CA VAL A 436 8.15 -14.91 17.65
C VAL A 436 6.93 -14.26 16.97
N ALA A 437 7.13 -13.17 16.21
CA ALA A 437 6.05 -12.49 15.49
C ALA A 437 5.22 -13.45 14.64
N ASP A 438 3.91 -13.32 14.68
CA ASP A 438 3.00 -14.14 13.89
C ASP A 438 3.17 -13.93 12.39
N LEU A 439 3.47 -12.71 11.96
CA LEU A 439 3.73 -12.38 10.57
C LEU A 439 5.10 -11.68 10.42
N ALA A 440 5.84 -12.04 9.39
CA ALA A 440 7.04 -11.34 8.96
C ALA A 440 6.86 -10.86 7.51
N VAL A 441 6.98 -9.57 7.27
CA VAL A 441 6.88 -8.96 5.93
C VAL A 441 8.20 -8.30 5.58
N ILE A 442 8.80 -8.73 4.48
CA ILE A 442 10.13 -8.28 4.07
C ILE A 442 10.00 -7.52 2.74
N PRO A 443 10.57 -6.30 2.61
CA PRO A 443 10.65 -5.62 1.33
C PRO A 443 11.39 -6.47 0.29
N ILE A 444 10.89 -6.53 -0.94
CA ILE A 444 11.54 -7.30 -2.01
C ILE A 444 12.97 -6.81 -2.27
N GLN A 445 13.24 -5.54 -2.07
CA GLN A 445 14.56 -4.93 -2.21
C GLN A 445 15.60 -5.60 -1.30
N ASP A 446 15.19 -6.00 -0.09
CA ASP A 446 16.08 -6.61 0.89
C ASP A 446 16.45 -8.04 0.48
N TYR A 447 15.51 -8.84 -0.02
CA TYR A 447 15.81 -10.16 -0.58
C TYR A 447 16.76 -10.09 -1.78
N LEU A 448 16.69 -8.99 -2.54
CA LEU A 448 17.57 -8.73 -3.69
C LEU A 448 18.88 -8.02 -3.30
N CYS A 449 19.07 -7.69 -2.02
CA CYS A 449 20.22 -6.94 -1.51
C CYS A 449 20.47 -5.64 -2.29
N LEU A 450 19.41 -4.89 -2.63
CA LEU A 450 19.52 -3.61 -3.32
C LEU A 450 19.87 -2.49 -2.33
N GLY A 451 20.67 -1.52 -2.78
CA GLY A 451 21.02 -0.33 -2.01
C GLY A 451 19.93 0.76 -2.07
N ASN A 452 20.26 1.96 -1.61
CA ASN A 452 19.32 3.09 -1.53
C ASN A 452 18.84 3.62 -2.89
N GLU A 453 19.44 3.20 -3.99
CA GLU A 453 18.91 3.41 -5.33
C GLU A 453 17.53 2.77 -5.52
N ALA A 454 17.19 1.78 -4.69
CA ALA A 454 15.88 1.11 -4.69
C ALA A 454 14.95 1.57 -3.55
N ARG A 455 15.31 2.61 -2.81
CA ARG A 455 14.44 3.17 -1.76
C ARG A 455 13.16 3.73 -2.35
N MET A 456 12.01 3.44 -1.71
CA MET A 456 10.70 3.90 -2.18
C MET A 456 10.39 5.33 -1.78
N ASN A 457 10.59 5.65 -0.50
CA ASN A 457 10.24 6.96 0.04
C ASN A 457 11.28 7.46 1.04
N THR A 458 11.55 8.76 0.99
CA THR A 458 12.25 9.50 2.04
C THR A 458 11.27 10.50 2.63
N PRO A 459 10.73 10.26 3.83
CA PRO A 459 9.74 11.13 4.45
C PRO A 459 10.18 12.59 4.50
N SER A 460 9.22 13.51 4.38
CA SER A 460 9.45 14.95 4.36
C SER A 460 10.27 15.49 3.18
N THR A 461 10.43 14.71 2.10
CA THR A 461 11.06 15.17 0.85
C THR A 461 10.11 15.10 -0.33
N LEU A 462 10.39 15.88 -1.38
CA LEU A 462 9.65 15.89 -2.64
C LEU A 462 10.57 15.52 -3.80
N GLY A 463 10.01 14.91 -4.83
CA GLY A 463 10.66 14.77 -6.15
C GLY A 463 11.11 13.36 -6.50
N ASP A 464 11.88 12.67 -5.65
CA ASP A 464 12.49 11.38 -6.01
C ASP A 464 11.86 10.16 -5.33
N ASN A 465 10.70 10.32 -4.72
CA ASN A 465 9.96 9.28 -4.05
C ASN A 465 9.02 8.51 -5.00
N TRP A 466 8.66 7.28 -4.63
CA TRP A 466 7.65 6.43 -5.27
C TRP A 466 7.97 5.98 -6.69
N LYS A 467 9.21 6.13 -7.13
CA LYS A 467 9.63 5.92 -8.52
C LYS A 467 10.23 4.55 -8.79
N TRP A 468 10.82 3.90 -7.78
CA TRP A 468 11.57 2.67 -7.98
C TRP A 468 10.70 1.52 -8.51
N ARG A 469 11.29 0.73 -9.44
CA ARG A 469 10.67 -0.44 -10.05
C ARG A 469 11.67 -1.60 -10.16
N LEU A 470 11.14 -2.82 -10.05
CA LEU A 470 11.84 -4.02 -10.52
C LEU A 470 12.10 -3.93 -12.02
N THR A 471 13.21 -4.49 -12.44
CA THR A 471 13.47 -4.80 -13.86
C THR A 471 13.06 -6.23 -14.20
N ALA A 472 12.82 -6.49 -15.47
CA ALA A 472 12.47 -7.84 -15.92
C ALA A 472 13.55 -8.87 -15.51
N ASN A 473 13.13 -10.02 -15.01
CA ASN A 473 14.00 -11.13 -14.56
C ASN A 473 14.95 -10.81 -13.37
N GLN A 474 14.73 -9.72 -12.65
CA GLN A 474 15.58 -9.37 -11.49
C GLN A 474 15.41 -10.37 -10.33
N ILE A 475 14.23 -10.99 -10.18
CA ILE A 475 14.01 -12.08 -9.24
C ILE A 475 14.40 -13.40 -9.92
N SER A 476 15.56 -13.96 -9.53
CA SER A 476 16.07 -15.21 -10.10
C SER A 476 15.45 -16.45 -9.44
N GLU A 477 15.50 -17.58 -10.11
CA GLU A 477 15.13 -18.88 -9.56
C GLU A 477 15.91 -19.21 -8.28
N THR A 478 17.19 -18.87 -8.23
CA THR A 478 18.03 -19.03 -7.04
C THR A 478 17.53 -18.16 -5.89
N THR A 479 17.12 -16.94 -6.17
CA THR A 479 16.53 -16.04 -5.15
C THR A 479 15.24 -16.66 -4.60
N LEU A 480 14.33 -17.10 -5.47
CA LEU A 480 13.08 -17.75 -5.05
C LEU A 480 13.33 -19.00 -4.19
N TYR A 481 14.29 -19.83 -4.59
CA TYR A 481 14.70 -21.00 -3.81
C TYR A 481 15.20 -20.60 -2.42
N HIS A 482 16.08 -19.59 -2.30
CA HIS A 482 16.59 -19.15 -1.01
C HIS A 482 15.49 -18.52 -0.14
N MET A 483 14.57 -17.74 -0.72
CA MET A 483 13.41 -17.21 -0.03
C MET A 483 12.55 -18.34 0.57
N ARG A 484 12.25 -19.36 -0.24
CA ARG A 484 11.48 -20.53 0.21
C ARG A 484 12.19 -21.27 1.34
N GLU A 485 13.49 -21.55 1.20
CA GLU A 485 14.26 -22.26 2.21
C GLU A 485 14.30 -21.55 3.56
N VAL A 486 14.54 -20.24 3.59
CA VAL A 486 14.51 -19.51 4.87
C VAL A 486 13.11 -19.45 5.46
N THR A 487 12.06 -19.33 4.63
CA THR A 487 10.66 -19.39 5.05
C THR A 487 10.34 -20.75 5.70
N ARG A 488 10.78 -21.86 5.08
CA ARG A 488 10.63 -23.24 5.58
C ARG A 488 11.38 -23.46 6.90
N ILE A 489 12.67 -23.09 6.96
CA ILE A 489 13.53 -23.30 8.14
C ILE A 489 12.92 -22.64 9.38
N TYR A 490 12.29 -21.49 9.23
CA TYR A 490 11.69 -20.77 10.36
C TYR A 490 10.18 -21.05 10.56
N GLY A 491 9.66 -22.13 9.93
CA GLY A 491 8.29 -22.62 10.13
C GLY A 491 7.22 -21.62 9.70
N ARG A 492 7.44 -20.95 8.54
CA ARG A 492 6.52 -19.93 8.00
C ARG A 492 5.91 -20.34 6.67
N LEU A 493 6.11 -21.58 6.18
CA LEU A 493 5.39 -22.10 5.03
C LEU A 493 3.92 -22.35 5.37
N ALA A 494 3.04 -22.22 4.39
CA ALA A 494 1.66 -22.67 4.52
C ALA A 494 1.59 -24.20 4.69
N LYS A 495 0.75 -24.71 5.59
CA LYS A 495 0.62 -26.16 5.85
C LYS A 495 0.33 -26.98 4.58
N ALA A 496 -0.52 -26.47 3.69
CA ALA A 496 -0.80 -27.15 2.41
C ALA A 496 0.41 -27.22 1.48
N SER A 497 1.41 -26.35 1.64
CA SER A 497 2.68 -26.39 0.90
C SER A 497 3.67 -27.39 1.51
N GLU A 498 3.61 -27.59 2.84
CA GLU A 498 4.39 -28.60 3.55
C GLU A 498 3.93 -30.03 3.19
N GLU A 499 2.60 -30.25 3.10
CA GLU A 499 2.02 -31.54 2.72
C GLU A 499 2.39 -31.94 1.29
N LYS A 500 2.33 -31.01 0.33
CA LYS A 500 2.74 -31.27 -1.06
C LYS A 500 4.22 -31.63 -1.17
N GLU A 501 5.07 -30.93 -0.45
CA GLU A 501 6.52 -31.17 -0.47
C GLU A 501 6.87 -32.52 0.17
N THR A 502 6.15 -32.92 1.23
CA THR A 502 6.31 -34.24 1.85
C THR A 502 5.88 -35.36 0.90
N ASP A 503 4.79 -35.18 0.16
CA ASP A 503 4.30 -36.10 -0.83
C ASP A 503 5.24 -36.21 -2.05
N GLU A 504 5.80 -35.08 -2.53
CA GLU A 504 6.79 -35.08 -3.62
C GLU A 504 8.10 -35.76 -3.22
N ILE A 505 8.59 -35.56 -2.00
CA ILE A 505 9.78 -36.25 -1.48
C ILE A 505 9.50 -37.76 -1.32
N ALA A 506 8.35 -38.13 -0.76
CA ALA A 506 7.96 -39.51 -0.59
C ALA A 506 7.85 -40.25 -1.95
N ASN A 507 7.27 -39.58 -2.96
CA ASN A 507 7.16 -40.13 -4.31
C ASN A 507 8.54 -40.27 -4.99
N ALA A 508 9.44 -39.30 -4.84
CA ALA A 508 10.79 -39.34 -5.38
C ALA A 508 11.63 -40.47 -4.72
N GLU A 509 11.52 -40.66 -3.39
CA GLU A 509 12.16 -41.78 -2.70
C GLU A 509 11.59 -43.14 -3.11
N GLU A 510 10.31 -43.20 -3.45
CA GLU A 510 9.67 -44.43 -3.92
C GLU A 510 10.09 -44.79 -5.36
N GLU A 511 10.25 -43.77 -6.23
CA GLU A 511 10.81 -43.93 -7.57
C GLU A 511 12.28 -44.38 -7.53
N GLU A 512 13.12 -43.77 -6.68
CA GLU A 512 14.52 -44.22 -6.51
C GLU A 512 14.62 -45.67 -5.97
N ARG A 513 13.73 -46.07 -5.07
CA ARG A 513 13.68 -47.48 -4.58
C ARG A 513 13.26 -48.44 -5.65
N GLN A 514 12.29 -48.08 -6.50
CA GLN A 514 11.85 -48.94 -7.62
C GLN A 514 12.92 -49.07 -8.70
N ASP A 515 13.66 -48.00 -9.01
CA ASP A 515 14.79 -48.03 -9.95
C ASP A 515 15.97 -48.88 -9.42
N ASN A 516 16.27 -48.79 -8.13
CA ASN A 516 17.30 -49.63 -7.50
C ASN A 516 16.91 -51.12 -7.44
N ASP A 517 15.62 -51.46 -7.21
CA ASP A 517 15.12 -52.83 -7.23
C ASP A 517 15.09 -53.43 -8.67
N GLN A 518 14.85 -52.62 -9.69
CA GLN A 518 14.93 -53.06 -11.08
C GLN A 518 16.37 -53.28 -11.52
N ASN A 519 17.31 -52.43 -11.11
CA ASN A 519 18.73 -52.59 -11.41
C ASN A 519 19.37 -53.77 -10.68
N SER A 520 18.90 -54.12 -9.49
CA SER A 520 19.39 -55.31 -8.77
C SER A 520 18.92 -56.66 -9.41
N LYS A 521 17.76 -56.64 -10.09
CA LYS A 521 17.23 -57.85 -10.82
C LYS A 521 17.83 -58.06 -12.21
N ILE A 522 18.61 -57.10 -12.72
CA ILE A 522 19.32 -57.20 -14.01
C ILE A 522 20.74 -57.78 -13.83
N VAL A 523 21.23 -57.84 -12.59
CA VAL A 523 22.61 -58.28 -12.26
C VAL A 523 22.64 -59.72 -11.75
N GLU A 524 21.50 -60.40 -11.56
CA GLU A 524 21.39 -61.85 -11.36
C GLU A 524 21.04 -62.57 -12.71
#